data_949714b2b6693011b19ec34212d99bf0
#
_entry.id   949714b2b6693011b19ec34212d99bf0
#
_cell.length_a   1.000
_cell.length_b   1.000
_cell.length_c   1.000
_cell.angle_alpha   90.00
_cell.angle_beta   90.00
_cell.angle_gamma   90.00
#
_symmetry.space_group_name_H-M   'P 1'
#
loop_
_entity.id
_entity.type
_entity.pdbx_description
1 polymer ?
#
loop_
_entity_poly.entity_id
_entity_poly.type
_entity_poly.pdbx_seq_one_letter_code
_entity_poly.pdbx_strand_id
1 'polypeptide(L)'
;MILWLIVIGIESTTYLSSQNTSRFLYPFLHFLFGINEARFEPYHVLIRKSGHVFGYGLLSILLFRAWRETLPSATRTKWTLRWANIAVLGTCLVASLDEWHQSFLPTRTGTMHDVMLDTCAGIAAQLALFLYWKWFSSLQQP
;
A
#
# COMPACT_ATOMS: atom_id res chain seq x y z
N MET A 1 1.60 -4.78 12.28
CA MET A 1 0.41 -4.05 11.83
C MET A 1 0.40 -2.62 12.37
N ILE A 2 0.36 -2.38 13.69
CA ILE A 2 0.26 -1.01 14.28
C ILE A 2 1.37 -0.09 13.79
N LEU A 3 2.63 -0.53 13.81
CA LEU A 3 3.76 0.25 13.29
C LEU A 3 3.55 0.66 11.82
N TRP A 4 2.96 -0.21 11.01
CA TRP A 4 2.72 0.09 9.60
C TRP A 4 1.61 1.14 9.41
N LEU A 5 0.58 1.12 10.23
CA LEU A 5 -0.44 2.17 10.25
C LEU A 5 0.15 3.53 10.66
N ILE A 6 1.10 3.53 11.59
CA ILE A 6 1.83 4.75 11.97
C ILE A 6 2.66 5.27 10.78
N VAL A 7 3.33 4.38 10.03
CA VAL A 7 4.09 4.77 8.81
C VAL A 7 3.16 5.41 7.79
N ILE A 8 2.02 4.78 7.47
CA ILE A 8 1.01 5.35 6.55
C ILE A 8 0.53 6.70 7.08
N GLY A 9 0.23 6.82 8.38
CA GLY A 9 -0.17 8.08 8.99
C GLY A 9 0.89 9.19 8.85
N ILE A 10 2.17 8.86 8.96
CA ILE A 10 3.28 9.82 8.73
C ILE A 10 3.35 10.19 7.24
N GLU A 11 3.22 9.23 6.34
CA GLU A 11 3.20 9.47 4.88
C GLU A 11 2.01 10.34 4.45
N SER A 12 0.90 10.27 5.16
CA SER A 12 -0.28 11.11 4.95
C SER A 12 -0.06 12.60 5.31
N THR A 13 0.97 12.92 6.07
CA THR A 13 1.22 14.30 6.51
C THR A 13 1.82 15.18 5.42
N THR A 14 1.88 16.50 5.70
CA THR A 14 2.54 17.50 4.84
C THR A 14 4.03 17.28 4.68
N TYR A 15 4.70 16.61 5.63
CA TYR A 15 6.14 16.34 5.58
C TYR A 15 6.56 15.51 4.35
N LEU A 16 5.74 14.56 3.94
CA LEU A 16 5.95 13.72 2.76
C LEU A 16 5.09 14.16 1.56
N SER A 17 4.68 15.44 1.52
CA SER A 17 4.01 16.04 0.36
C SER A 17 4.94 16.03 -0.88
N SER A 18 4.35 16.14 -2.07
CA SER A 18 5.12 16.17 -3.33
C SER A 18 6.16 17.30 -3.33
N GLN A 19 5.82 18.47 -2.78
CA GLN A 19 6.73 19.62 -2.69
C GLN A 19 7.96 19.33 -1.81
N ASN A 20 7.78 18.62 -0.70
CA ASN A 20 8.88 18.29 0.20
C ASN A 20 9.72 17.14 -0.31
N THR A 21 9.10 16.11 -0.87
CA THR A 21 9.81 14.96 -1.43
C THR A 21 10.58 15.31 -2.69
N SER A 22 10.10 16.25 -3.52
CA SER A 22 10.82 16.72 -4.71
C SER A 22 12.17 17.36 -4.37
N ARG A 23 12.28 18.07 -3.25
CA ARG A 23 13.53 18.73 -2.81
C ARG A 23 14.70 17.76 -2.62
N PHE A 24 14.42 16.51 -2.24
CA PHE A 24 15.43 15.48 -2.04
C PHE A 24 15.54 14.55 -3.26
N LEU A 25 14.40 14.24 -3.86
CA LEU A 25 14.34 13.26 -4.94
C LEU A 25 14.89 13.83 -6.25
N TYR A 26 14.67 15.11 -6.54
CA TYR A 26 15.18 15.75 -7.75
C TYR A 26 16.72 15.75 -7.83
N PRO A 27 17.46 16.26 -6.83
CA PRO A 27 18.93 16.21 -6.87
C PRO A 27 19.47 14.78 -6.99
N PHE A 28 18.83 13.83 -6.29
CA PHE A 28 19.23 12.42 -6.32
C PHE A 28 19.04 11.79 -7.70
N LEU A 29 17.89 11.99 -8.34
CA LEU A 29 17.62 11.46 -9.68
C LEU A 29 18.44 12.19 -10.76
N HIS A 30 18.68 13.49 -10.58
CA HIS A 30 19.55 14.26 -11.47
C HIS A 30 21.00 13.73 -11.42
N PHE A 31 21.52 13.48 -10.22
CA PHE A 31 22.88 12.96 -10.01
C PHE A 31 23.06 11.55 -10.58
N LEU A 32 22.08 10.64 -10.38
CA LEU A 32 22.20 9.25 -10.79
C LEU A 32 21.89 9.02 -12.29
N PHE A 33 20.89 9.73 -12.81
CA PHE A 33 20.32 9.45 -14.14
C PHE A 33 20.34 10.65 -15.08
N GLY A 34 20.85 11.81 -14.66
CA GLY A 34 20.87 13.02 -15.48
C GLY A 34 19.47 13.57 -15.82
N ILE A 35 18.46 13.26 -14.99
CA ILE A 35 17.07 13.70 -15.24
C ILE A 35 16.98 15.21 -15.06
N ASN A 36 16.52 15.93 -16.09
CA ASN A 36 16.27 17.36 -16.03
C ASN A 36 14.89 17.67 -15.44
N GLU A 37 14.65 18.93 -15.04
CA GLU A 37 13.41 19.38 -14.41
C GLU A 37 12.15 19.03 -15.22
N ALA A 38 12.20 19.16 -16.54
CA ALA A 38 11.06 18.88 -17.42
C ALA A 38 10.64 17.39 -17.42
N ARG A 39 11.58 16.49 -17.14
CA ARG A 39 11.34 15.03 -17.07
C ARG A 39 11.15 14.52 -15.65
N PHE A 40 11.39 15.33 -14.64
CA PHE A 40 11.34 14.91 -13.24
C PHE A 40 9.92 14.55 -12.78
N GLU A 41 8.92 15.37 -13.13
CA GLU A 41 7.56 15.22 -12.60
C GLU A 41 6.93 13.85 -12.87
N PRO A 42 6.96 13.27 -14.08
CA PRO A 42 6.40 11.94 -14.31
C PRO A 42 7.12 10.83 -13.51
N TYR A 43 8.43 10.91 -13.32
CA TYR A 43 9.15 9.96 -12.47
C TYR A 43 8.79 10.11 -10.99
N HIS A 44 8.65 11.35 -10.52
CA HIS A 44 8.25 11.64 -9.16
C HIS A 44 6.85 11.08 -8.85
N VAL A 45 5.88 11.32 -9.73
CA VAL A 45 4.53 10.76 -9.62
C VAL A 45 4.57 9.23 -9.61
N LEU A 46 5.34 8.62 -10.50
CA LEU A 46 5.48 7.16 -10.56
C LEU A 46 6.05 6.57 -9.27
N ILE A 47 7.12 7.16 -8.74
CA ILE A 47 7.75 6.72 -7.48
C ILE A 47 6.76 6.83 -6.32
N ARG A 48 6.03 7.93 -6.20
CA ARG A 48 5.02 8.10 -5.17
C ARG A 48 3.90 7.08 -5.27
N LYS A 49 3.32 6.89 -6.47
CA LYS A 49 2.27 5.89 -6.68
C LYS A 49 2.76 4.45 -6.44
N SER A 50 4.01 4.16 -6.81
CA SER A 50 4.63 2.88 -6.45
C SER A 50 4.73 2.70 -4.93
N GLY A 51 5.10 3.74 -4.19
CA GLY A 51 5.10 3.73 -2.72
C GLY A 51 3.73 3.40 -2.14
N HIS A 52 2.65 4.01 -2.64
CA HIS A 52 1.27 3.69 -2.25
C HIS A 52 0.92 2.22 -2.56
N VAL A 53 1.17 1.75 -3.77
CA VAL A 53 0.90 0.35 -4.17
C VAL A 53 1.61 -0.63 -3.23
N PHE A 54 2.91 -0.43 -2.96
CA PHE A 54 3.65 -1.27 -2.02
C PHE A 54 3.15 -1.13 -0.59
N GLY A 55 2.90 0.09 -0.14
CA GLY A 55 2.42 0.41 1.21
C GLY A 55 1.09 -0.25 1.53
N TYR A 56 0.11 -0.09 0.66
CA TYR A 56 -1.23 -0.65 0.85
C TYR A 56 -1.31 -2.15 0.52
N GLY A 57 -0.50 -2.64 -0.41
CA GLY A 57 -0.32 -4.07 -0.62
C GLY A 57 0.21 -4.78 0.64
N LEU A 58 1.26 -4.21 1.26
CA LEU A 58 1.81 -4.72 2.52
C LEU A 58 0.80 -4.59 3.68
N LEU A 59 0.05 -3.48 3.76
CA LEU A 59 -1.03 -3.32 4.74
C LEU A 59 -2.04 -4.46 4.66
N SER A 60 -2.49 -4.80 3.45
CA SER A 60 -3.44 -5.89 3.22
C SER A 60 -2.89 -7.24 3.70
N ILE A 61 -1.61 -7.53 3.45
CA ILE A 61 -0.95 -8.75 3.95
C ILE A 61 -0.91 -8.75 5.49
N LEU A 62 -0.54 -7.64 6.10
CA LEU A 62 -0.45 -7.52 7.56
C LEU A 62 -1.82 -7.63 8.24
N LEU A 63 -2.88 -7.06 7.64
CA LEU A 63 -4.25 -7.20 8.10
C LEU A 63 -4.73 -8.65 8.01
N PHE A 64 -4.48 -9.32 6.87
CA PHE A 64 -4.78 -10.74 6.71
C PHE A 64 -4.13 -11.59 7.80
N ARG A 65 -2.85 -11.40 8.06
CA ARG A 65 -2.13 -12.11 9.12
C ARG A 65 -2.69 -11.80 10.50
N ALA A 66 -2.94 -10.52 10.81
CA ALA A 66 -3.45 -10.11 12.11
C ALA A 66 -4.82 -10.74 12.41
N TRP A 67 -5.76 -10.68 11.48
CA TRP A 67 -7.09 -11.27 11.67
C TRP A 67 -7.05 -12.80 11.77
N ARG A 68 -6.24 -13.45 10.95
CA ARG A 68 -6.05 -14.89 10.99
C ARG A 68 -5.52 -15.37 12.34
N GLU A 69 -4.58 -14.64 12.96
CA GLU A 69 -3.98 -15.02 14.23
C GLU A 69 -4.87 -14.66 15.45
N THR A 70 -5.68 -13.61 15.32
CA THR A 70 -6.46 -13.08 16.46
C THR A 70 -7.80 -13.82 16.63
N LEU A 71 -8.43 -14.20 15.52
CA LEU A 71 -9.75 -14.83 15.59
C LEU A 71 -9.66 -16.36 15.57
N PRO A 72 -10.42 -17.06 16.42
CA PRO A 72 -10.44 -18.52 16.47
C PRO A 72 -10.90 -19.10 15.10
N SER A 73 -10.10 -19.96 14.52
CA SER A 73 -10.45 -20.65 13.26
C SER A 73 -9.78 -22.02 13.21
N ALA A 74 -10.53 -23.02 12.83
CA ALA A 74 -10.01 -24.36 12.54
C ALA A 74 -9.05 -24.37 11.33
N THR A 75 -9.06 -23.32 10.51
CA THR A 75 -8.26 -23.19 9.28
C THR A 75 -7.13 -22.17 9.39
N ARG A 76 -6.59 -21.97 10.60
CA ARG A 76 -5.53 -20.97 10.88
C ARG A 76 -4.31 -21.08 9.95
N THR A 77 -3.99 -22.25 9.47
CA THR A 77 -2.81 -22.49 8.61
C THR A 77 -3.07 -22.25 7.12
N LYS A 78 -4.33 -22.07 6.71
CA LYS A 78 -4.72 -21.98 5.29
C LYS A 78 -5.12 -20.56 4.92
N TRP A 79 -4.90 -20.20 3.66
CA TRP A 79 -5.50 -18.99 3.08
C TRP A 79 -7.01 -19.20 2.98
N THR A 80 -7.80 -18.20 3.34
CA THR A 80 -9.27 -18.24 3.23
C THR A 80 -9.79 -16.93 2.68
N LEU A 81 -10.82 -17.02 1.85
CA LEU A 81 -11.48 -15.86 1.24
C LEU A 81 -12.06 -14.92 2.32
N ARG A 82 -12.52 -15.47 3.45
CA ARG A 82 -13.05 -14.67 4.56
C ARG A 82 -12.01 -13.68 5.08
N TRP A 83 -10.79 -14.12 5.38
CA TRP A 83 -9.74 -13.26 5.91
C TRP A 83 -9.21 -12.30 4.85
N ALA A 84 -9.15 -12.75 3.58
CA ALA A 84 -8.78 -11.90 2.46
C ALA A 84 -9.77 -10.75 2.28
N ASN A 85 -11.08 -11.01 2.31
CA ASN A 85 -12.09 -9.97 2.21
C ASN A 85 -12.02 -8.97 3.36
N ILE A 86 -11.85 -9.44 4.60
CA ILE A 86 -11.70 -8.55 5.76
C ILE A 86 -10.44 -7.68 5.61
N ALA A 87 -9.34 -8.25 5.13
CA ALA A 87 -8.10 -7.51 4.91
C ALA A 87 -8.27 -6.44 3.80
N VAL A 88 -8.92 -6.78 2.69
CA VAL A 88 -9.21 -5.83 1.60
C VAL A 88 -10.13 -4.72 2.07
N LEU A 89 -11.21 -5.04 2.79
CA LEU A 89 -12.12 -4.03 3.35
C LEU A 89 -11.41 -3.10 4.34
N GLY A 90 -10.54 -3.66 5.20
CA GLY A 90 -9.71 -2.88 6.10
C GLY A 90 -8.73 -1.96 5.36
N THR A 91 -8.12 -2.46 4.26
CA THR A 91 -7.23 -1.67 3.40
C THR A 91 -8.01 -0.52 2.74
N CYS A 92 -9.19 -0.80 2.17
CA CYS A 92 -10.07 0.21 1.58
C CYS A 92 -10.48 1.29 2.60
N LEU A 93 -10.81 0.88 3.83
CA LEU A 93 -11.15 1.83 4.91
C LEU A 93 -9.97 2.74 5.24
N VAL A 94 -8.76 2.18 5.42
CA VAL A 94 -7.55 2.98 5.71
C VAL A 94 -7.23 3.91 4.55
N ALA A 95 -7.30 3.44 3.29
CA ALA A 95 -7.08 4.28 2.12
C ALA A 95 -8.10 5.43 2.04
N SER A 96 -9.37 5.15 2.34
CA SER A 96 -10.42 6.19 2.35
C SER A 96 -10.18 7.23 3.44
N LEU A 97 -9.74 6.82 4.62
CA LEU A 97 -9.42 7.73 5.72
C LEU A 97 -8.17 8.56 5.42
N ASP A 98 -7.18 7.96 4.76
CA ASP A 98 -5.95 8.63 4.33
C ASP A 98 -6.27 9.74 3.31
N GLU A 99 -6.99 9.43 2.25
CA GLU A 99 -7.38 10.39 1.22
C GLU A 99 -8.34 11.47 1.75
N TRP A 100 -9.24 11.10 2.66
CA TRP A 100 -10.08 12.05 3.37
C TRP A 100 -9.24 13.01 4.22
N HIS A 101 -8.27 12.52 5.00
CA HIS A 101 -7.34 13.37 5.76
C HIS A 101 -6.53 14.28 4.82
N GLN A 102 -5.99 13.75 3.72
CA GLN A 102 -5.22 14.52 2.74
C GLN A 102 -6.03 15.64 2.08
N SER A 103 -7.36 15.48 1.94
CA SER A 103 -8.22 16.51 1.37
C SER A 103 -8.30 17.80 2.20
N PHE A 104 -7.94 17.75 3.48
CA PHE A 104 -7.85 18.92 4.35
C PHE A 104 -6.47 19.61 4.35
N LEU A 105 -5.48 19.03 3.69
CA LEU A 105 -4.12 19.57 3.69
C LEU A 105 -3.87 20.44 2.47
N PRO A 106 -3.35 21.68 2.62
CA PRO A 106 -3.16 22.62 1.50
C PRO A 106 -2.18 22.11 0.41
N THR A 107 -1.29 21.19 0.77
CA THR A 107 -0.23 20.66 -0.12
C THR A 107 -0.53 19.27 -0.65
N ARG A 108 -1.75 18.77 -0.42
CA ARG A 108 -2.21 17.45 -0.83
C ARG A 108 -3.56 17.54 -1.53
N THR A 109 -3.81 16.58 -2.40
CA THR A 109 -5.10 16.42 -3.07
C THR A 109 -5.60 15.00 -2.78
N GLY A 110 -6.56 14.87 -1.86
CA GLY A 110 -7.23 13.60 -1.64
C GLY A 110 -8.12 13.25 -2.84
N THR A 111 -7.95 12.08 -3.43
CA THR A 111 -8.72 11.66 -4.61
C THR A 111 -9.31 10.26 -4.46
N MET A 112 -10.53 10.08 -4.94
CA MET A 112 -11.15 8.74 -5.01
C MET A 112 -10.35 7.78 -5.90
N HIS A 113 -9.64 8.31 -6.89
CA HIS A 113 -8.77 7.51 -7.75
C HIS A 113 -7.63 6.85 -6.97
N ASP A 114 -7.04 7.55 -6.00
CA ASP A 114 -5.96 6.98 -5.19
C ASP A 114 -6.53 5.96 -4.18
N VAL A 115 -7.74 6.16 -3.62
CA VAL A 115 -8.45 5.10 -2.86
C VAL A 115 -8.64 3.83 -3.68
N MET A 116 -9.03 3.97 -4.95
CA MET A 116 -9.19 2.81 -5.84
C MET A 116 -7.86 2.13 -6.13
N LEU A 117 -6.79 2.88 -6.40
CA LEU A 117 -5.45 2.37 -6.64
C LEU A 117 -4.95 1.54 -5.44
N ASP A 118 -5.06 2.09 -4.23
CA ASP A 118 -4.60 1.48 -2.99
C ASP A 118 -5.42 0.24 -2.63
N THR A 119 -6.74 0.28 -2.87
CA THR A 119 -7.60 -0.89 -2.70
C THR A 119 -7.26 -2.00 -3.70
N CYS A 120 -7.00 -1.66 -4.97
CA CYS A 120 -6.56 -2.61 -5.98
C CYS A 120 -5.21 -3.23 -5.63
N ALA A 121 -4.28 -2.47 -5.07
CA ALA A 121 -3.01 -2.99 -4.55
C ALA A 121 -3.24 -4.02 -3.43
N GLY A 122 -4.18 -3.75 -2.52
CA GLY A 122 -4.60 -4.69 -1.48
C GLY A 122 -5.18 -5.99 -2.04
N ILE A 123 -6.04 -5.90 -3.07
CA ILE A 123 -6.60 -7.07 -3.77
C ILE A 123 -5.49 -7.88 -4.45
N ALA A 124 -4.59 -7.21 -5.18
CA ALA A 124 -3.47 -7.86 -5.86
C ALA A 124 -2.56 -8.61 -4.87
N ALA A 125 -2.31 -8.02 -3.69
CA ALA A 125 -1.54 -8.67 -2.62
C ALA A 125 -2.23 -9.93 -2.09
N GLN A 126 -3.56 -9.93 -1.91
CA GLN A 126 -4.31 -11.12 -1.49
C GLN A 126 -4.32 -12.21 -2.56
N LEU A 127 -4.41 -11.82 -3.82
CA LEU A 127 -4.30 -12.77 -4.94
C LEU A 127 -2.91 -13.41 -4.99
N ALA A 128 -1.85 -12.62 -4.82
CA ALA A 128 -0.48 -13.13 -4.77
C ALA A 128 -0.28 -14.12 -3.60
N LEU A 129 -0.82 -13.81 -2.40
CA LEU A 129 -0.81 -14.74 -1.25
C LEU A 129 -1.57 -16.03 -1.54
N PHE A 130 -2.72 -15.96 -2.20
CA PHE A 130 -3.50 -17.13 -2.60
C PHE A 130 -2.73 -18.02 -3.56
N LEU A 131 -2.14 -17.45 -4.61
CA LEU A 131 -1.35 -18.18 -5.60
C LEU A 131 -0.11 -18.80 -4.97
N TYR A 132 0.60 -18.08 -4.12
CA TYR A 132 1.73 -18.59 -3.35
C TYR A 132 1.33 -19.79 -2.49
N TRP A 133 0.23 -19.66 -1.74
CA TRP A 133 -0.25 -20.73 -0.89
C TRP A 133 -0.68 -21.97 -1.71
N LYS A 134 -1.39 -21.78 -2.83
CA LYS A 134 -1.80 -22.86 -3.73
C LYS A 134 -0.60 -23.59 -4.32
N TRP A 135 0.40 -22.84 -4.79
CA TRP A 135 1.65 -23.41 -5.32
C TRP A 135 2.41 -24.21 -4.26
N PHE A 136 2.57 -23.65 -3.06
CA PHE A 136 3.26 -24.34 -1.96
C PHE A 136 2.53 -25.63 -1.54
N SER A 137 1.20 -25.61 -1.50
CA SER A 137 0.38 -26.79 -1.16
C SER A 137 0.50 -27.91 -2.21
N SER A 138 0.69 -27.56 -3.49
CA SER A 138 0.87 -28.55 -4.56
C SER A 138 2.21 -29.29 -4.47
N LEU A 139 3.25 -28.63 -3.89
CA LEU A 139 4.56 -29.27 -3.68
C LEU A 139 4.60 -30.25 -2.50
N GLN A 140 3.58 -30.21 -1.64
CA GLN A 140 3.49 -31.10 -0.45
C GLN A 140 2.56 -32.31 -0.65
N GLN A 141 1.96 -32.43 -1.82
CA GLN A 141 1.19 -33.63 -2.17
C GLN A 141 2.16 -34.66 -2.76
N PRO A 142 2.25 -35.87 -2.16
CA PRO A 142 3.10 -36.94 -2.67
C PRO A 142 2.64 -37.48 -4.02
#